data_4daaba8cc00c2446e95cdc80169712dc
#
_entry.id   4daaba8cc00c2446e95cdc80169712dc
#
_cell.length_a   1.000
_cell.length_b   1.000
_cell.length_c   1.000
_cell.angle_alpha   90.00
_cell.angle_beta   90.00
_cell.angle_gamma   90.00
#
_symmetry.space_group_name_H-M   'P 1'
#
loop_
_entity.id
_entity.type
_entity.pdbx_description
1 polymer ?
#
loop_
_entity_poly.entity_id
_entity_poly.type
_entity_poly.pdbx_seq_one_letter_code
_entity_poly.pdbx_strand_id
1 'polypeptide(L)'
;MAEYAALMENEGRIHIVEMKDEVVKHKGLGVLNIETILADVKVGEEVLVGQKYLTRMPTRLPELIAGMARRAQTISAKDAGSFITRLGVGSGDTILEAGLGSGGLSLHLARVLGSSGHLVTAEPRTEHADVGLLNLERAEKCFAEFPKHTHLEGLVEDVVPDLEFEAIILDMPVHRPAIMACAPKLTFGGRIACYAPTTSQLEDCWKSCEEAGLVVEWAGELMERQWSPTSKGGMRPVNGPFGHTAFLLFAQKR
;
A
#
# COMPACT_ATOMS: atom_id res chain seq x y z
N MET A 1 -19.32 15.22 -5.61
CA MET A 1 -19.32 13.90 -6.31
C MET A 1 -17.93 13.30 -6.11
N ALA A 2 -17.79 11.98 -6.06
CA ALA A 2 -16.46 11.37 -6.00
C ALA A 2 -15.66 11.75 -7.26
N GLU A 3 -14.41 12.19 -7.12
CA GLU A 3 -13.58 12.61 -8.26
C GLU A 3 -13.07 11.42 -9.08
N TYR A 4 -13.18 10.19 -8.54
CA TYR A 4 -12.81 8.95 -9.22
C TYR A 4 -13.92 7.91 -9.16
N ALA A 5 -14.00 7.07 -10.18
CA ALA A 5 -14.86 5.89 -10.23
C ALA A 5 -14.03 4.62 -10.44
N ALA A 6 -14.51 3.51 -9.89
CA ALA A 6 -13.99 2.18 -10.15
C ALA A 6 -14.90 1.44 -11.12
N LEU A 7 -14.34 0.89 -12.19
CA LEU A 7 -15.05 0.14 -13.22
C LEU A 7 -14.44 -1.24 -13.35
N MET A 8 -15.28 -2.28 -13.24
CA MET A 8 -14.83 -3.68 -13.26
C MET A 8 -15.24 -4.36 -14.57
N GLU A 9 -14.30 -4.97 -15.26
CA GLU A 9 -14.55 -5.89 -16.38
C GLU A 9 -15.12 -7.22 -15.86
N ASN A 10 -15.83 -7.98 -16.70
CA ASN A 10 -16.39 -9.30 -16.34
C ASN A 10 -15.33 -10.28 -15.82
N GLU A 11 -14.09 -10.14 -16.27
CA GLU A 11 -12.95 -10.95 -15.84
C GLU A 11 -12.32 -10.48 -14.52
N GLY A 12 -12.90 -9.46 -13.87
CA GLY A 12 -12.47 -8.94 -12.58
C GLY A 12 -11.38 -7.87 -12.64
N ARG A 13 -10.96 -7.42 -13.83
CA ARG A 13 -10.01 -6.30 -13.96
C ARG A 13 -10.66 -5.00 -13.57
N ILE A 14 -10.00 -4.22 -12.72
CA ILE A 14 -10.46 -2.91 -12.23
C ILE A 14 -9.73 -1.78 -12.96
N HIS A 15 -10.47 -0.77 -13.35
CA HIS A 15 -9.99 0.51 -13.85
C HIS A 15 -10.40 1.61 -12.86
N ILE A 16 -9.43 2.40 -12.39
CA ILE A 16 -9.71 3.61 -11.64
C ILE A 16 -9.63 4.77 -12.62
N VAL A 17 -10.75 5.46 -12.80
CA VAL A 17 -10.91 6.53 -13.78
C VAL A 17 -11.31 7.82 -13.09
N GLU A 18 -10.74 8.93 -13.55
CA GLU A 18 -11.08 10.25 -13.07
C GLU A 18 -12.41 10.71 -13.66
N MET A 19 -13.29 11.27 -12.82
CA MET A 19 -14.58 11.83 -13.19
C MET A 19 -14.37 13.28 -13.63
N LYS A 20 -14.00 13.46 -14.90
CA LYS A 20 -13.84 14.79 -15.54
C LYS A 20 -14.75 14.92 -16.75
N ASP A 21 -15.34 16.11 -16.93
CA ASP A 21 -16.09 16.47 -18.14
C ASP A 21 -15.14 16.84 -19.29
N GLU A 22 -14.25 15.91 -19.61
CA GLU A 22 -13.28 16.03 -20.70
C GLU A 22 -13.16 14.71 -21.45
N VAL A 23 -12.93 14.81 -22.76
CA VAL A 23 -12.62 13.64 -23.59
C VAL A 23 -11.13 13.33 -23.49
N VAL A 24 -10.77 12.34 -22.67
CA VAL A 24 -9.39 11.97 -22.44
C VAL A 24 -9.13 10.48 -22.74
N LYS A 25 -7.85 10.14 -22.93
CA LYS A 25 -7.45 8.75 -23.18
C LYS A 25 -7.35 7.98 -21.86
N HIS A 26 -8.18 6.96 -21.70
CA HIS A 26 -8.13 6.02 -20.60
C HIS A 26 -7.44 4.72 -21.02
N LYS A 27 -6.43 4.29 -20.28
CA LYS A 27 -5.66 3.06 -20.60
C LYS A 27 -6.57 1.83 -20.58
N GLY A 28 -6.69 1.16 -21.72
CA GLY A 28 -7.51 -0.06 -21.87
C GLY A 28 -9.01 0.17 -22.11
N LEU A 29 -9.49 1.44 -22.12
CA LEU A 29 -10.88 1.79 -22.36
C LEU A 29 -11.09 2.67 -23.62
N GLY A 30 -10.06 3.39 -24.07
CA GLY A 30 -10.13 4.27 -25.25
C GLY A 30 -10.15 5.75 -24.89
N VAL A 31 -10.63 6.58 -25.82
CA VAL A 31 -10.75 8.03 -25.67
C VAL A 31 -12.22 8.36 -25.37
N LEU A 32 -12.51 8.80 -24.15
CA LEU A 32 -13.86 8.85 -23.60
C LEU A 32 -14.04 10.05 -22.66
N ASN A 33 -15.28 10.52 -22.52
CA ASN A 33 -15.70 11.40 -21.44
C ASN A 33 -16.39 10.54 -20.36
N ILE A 34 -15.67 10.27 -19.28
CA ILE A 34 -16.16 9.37 -18.22
C ILE A 34 -17.30 9.99 -17.42
N GLU A 35 -17.26 11.29 -17.15
CA GLU A 35 -18.33 11.96 -16.40
C GLU A 35 -19.67 11.86 -17.14
N THR A 36 -19.69 12.13 -18.44
CA THR A 36 -20.89 11.98 -19.28
C THR A 36 -21.40 10.52 -19.30
N ILE A 37 -20.49 9.55 -19.44
CA ILE A 37 -20.87 8.12 -19.50
C ILE A 37 -21.45 7.63 -18.17
N LEU A 38 -20.96 8.14 -17.05
CA LEU A 38 -21.34 7.69 -15.71
C LEU A 38 -22.37 8.60 -15.02
N ALA A 39 -22.89 9.63 -15.67
CA ALA A 39 -23.79 10.64 -15.08
C ALA A 39 -24.97 10.02 -14.32
N ASP A 40 -25.65 9.04 -14.93
CA ASP A 40 -26.83 8.37 -14.36
C ASP A 40 -26.56 6.91 -13.91
N VAL A 41 -25.32 6.45 -13.99
CA VAL A 41 -24.97 5.07 -13.64
C VAL A 41 -24.66 4.96 -12.14
N LYS A 42 -25.40 4.11 -11.42
CA LYS A 42 -25.20 3.88 -9.99
C LYS A 42 -24.17 2.75 -9.75
N VAL A 43 -23.61 2.74 -8.55
CA VAL A 43 -22.78 1.61 -8.08
C VAL A 43 -23.59 0.32 -8.15
N GLY A 44 -23.04 -0.72 -8.78
CA GLY A 44 -23.66 -2.01 -9.04
C GLY A 44 -24.30 -2.12 -10.43
N GLU A 45 -24.44 -1.03 -11.17
CA GLU A 45 -25.00 -1.05 -12.53
C GLU A 45 -23.91 -1.26 -13.59
N GLU A 46 -24.30 -1.94 -14.68
CA GLU A 46 -23.47 -2.11 -15.87
C GLU A 46 -23.61 -0.91 -16.82
N VAL A 47 -22.51 -0.56 -17.47
CA VAL A 47 -22.43 0.53 -18.43
C VAL A 47 -21.51 0.16 -19.59
N LEU A 48 -21.87 0.59 -20.81
CA LEU A 48 -21.02 0.45 -21.98
C LEU A 48 -19.97 1.56 -22.00
N VAL A 49 -18.70 1.20 -21.85
CA VAL A 49 -17.55 2.09 -21.89
C VAL A 49 -16.65 1.71 -23.07
N GLY A 50 -16.67 2.50 -24.13
CA GLY A 50 -16.03 2.14 -25.39
C GLY A 50 -16.69 0.92 -26.03
N GLN A 51 -16.00 -0.21 -26.05
CA GLN A 51 -16.51 -1.48 -26.62
C GLN A 51 -16.74 -2.56 -25.54
N LYS A 52 -16.67 -2.21 -24.25
CA LYS A 52 -16.77 -3.14 -23.14
C LYS A 52 -17.92 -2.77 -22.22
N TYR A 53 -18.63 -3.81 -21.73
CA TYR A 53 -19.53 -3.64 -20.60
C TYR A 53 -18.72 -3.73 -19.30
N LEU A 54 -18.88 -2.74 -18.43
CA LEU A 54 -18.19 -2.63 -17.15
C LEU A 54 -19.21 -2.39 -16.04
N THR A 55 -18.99 -2.97 -14.89
CA THR A 55 -19.80 -2.70 -13.71
C THR A 55 -19.20 -1.56 -12.91
N ARG A 56 -19.99 -0.54 -12.54
CA ARG A 56 -19.55 0.52 -11.64
C ARG A 56 -19.44 -0.03 -10.23
N MET A 57 -18.22 -0.05 -9.69
CA MET A 57 -17.90 -0.55 -8.34
C MET A 57 -17.78 0.61 -7.34
N PRO A 58 -17.93 0.35 -6.02
CA PRO A 58 -17.55 1.34 -5.02
C PRO A 58 -16.02 1.56 -5.05
N THR A 59 -15.57 2.77 -4.78
CA THR A 59 -14.13 3.11 -4.71
C THR A 59 -13.59 2.84 -3.30
N ARG A 60 -13.50 1.56 -2.92
CA ARG A 60 -12.94 1.11 -1.64
C ARG A 60 -11.48 0.69 -1.80
N LEU A 61 -10.81 0.40 -0.69
CA LEU A 61 -9.41 -0.02 -0.70
C LEU A 61 -9.12 -1.22 -1.63
N PRO A 62 -9.92 -2.31 -1.68
CA PRO A 62 -9.66 -3.42 -2.61
C PRO A 62 -9.68 -3.01 -4.08
N GLU A 63 -10.65 -2.18 -4.49
CA GLU A 63 -10.76 -1.68 -5.86
C GLU A 63 -9.60 -0.74 -6.21
N LEU A 64 -9.20 0.15 -5.28
CA LEU A 64 -8.06 1.03 -5.46
C LEU A 64 -6.75 0.24 -5.61
N ILE A 65 -6.53 -0.78 -4.79
CA ILE A 65 -5.36 -1.69 -4.90
C ILE A 65 -5.38 -2.47 -6.22
N ALA A 66 -6.54 -3.00 -6.62
CA ALA A 66 -6.65 -3.77 -7.86
C ALA A 66 -6.44 -2.92 -9.11
N GLY A 67 -6.92 -1.66 -9.11
CA GLY A 67 -6.84 -0.72 -10.22
C GLY A 67 -5.68 0.29 -10.13
N MET A 68 -4.80 0.19 -9.14
CA MET A 68 -3.71 1.14 -8.93
C MET A 68 -2.71 1.18 -10.09
N ALA A 69 -2.10 2.33 -10.30
CA ALA A 69 -0.93 2.44 -11.17
C ALA A 69 0.26 1.70 -10.53
N ARG A 70 1.05 0.99 -11.34
CA ARG A 70 2.19 0.20 -10.83
C ARG A 70 3.45 0.47 -11.63
N ARG A 71 4.54 0.69 -10.91
CA ARG A 71 5.91 0.73 -11.43
C ARG A 71 6.82 -0.21 -10.63
N ALA A 72 6.69 -0.22 -9.30
CA ALA A 72 7.34 -1.18 -8.42
C ALA A 72 6.40 -2.32 -8.04
N GLN A 73 6.97 -3.43 -7.56
CA GLN A 73 6.22 -4.49 -6.89
C GLN A 73 5.60 -3.91 -5.61
N THR A 74 4.37 -4.29 -5.34
CA THR A 74 3.65 -3.81 -4.16
C THR A 74 3.62 -4.88 -3.06
N ILE A 75 3.70 -4.45 -1.82
CA ILE A 75 3.48 -5.32 -0.65
C ILE A 75 2.08 -5.93 -0.75
N SER A 76 1.99 -7.23 -0.52
CA SER A 76 0.73 -7.99 -0.60
C SER A 76 -0.18 -7.67 0.58
N ALA A 77 -1.50 -7.90 0.42
CA ALA A 77 -2.47 -7.67 1.49
C ALA A 77 -2.19 -8.49 2.76
N LYS A 78 -1.65 -9.72 2.63
CA LYS A 78 -1.27 -10.56 3.78
C LYS A 78 -0.13 -9.93 4.61
N ASP A 79 0.86 -9.33 3.92
CA ASP A 79 2.00 -8.69 4.56
C ASP A 79 1.58 -7.31 5.12
N ALA A 80 0.79 -6.54 4.38
CA ALA A 80 0.22 -5.27 4.85
C ALA A 80 -0.62 -5.46 6.13
N GLY A 81 -1.47 -6.49 6.17
CA GLY A 81 -2.23 -6.85 7.36
C GLY A 81 -1.33 -7.22 8.56
N SER A 82 -0.20 -7.91 8.30
CA SER A 82 0.79 -8.21 9.34
C SER A 82 1.48 -6.95 9.87
N PHE A 83 1.85 -6.01 9.00
CA PHE A 83 2.38 -4.71 9.44
C PHE A 83 1.39 -3.99 10.35
N ILE A 84 0.15 -3.81 9.90
CA ILE A 84 -0.88 -3.11 10.68
C ILE A 84 -1.07 -3.75 12.07
N THR A 85 -1.22 -5.07 12.11
CA THR A 85 -1.53 -5.77 13.38
C THR A 85 -0.34 -5.88 14.32
N ARG A 86 0.86 -6.17 13.81
CA ARG A 86 2.05 -6.36 14.66
C ARG A 86 2.67 -5.04 15.13
N LEU A 87 2.58 -3.99 14.33
CA LEU A 87 2.98 -2.65 14.74
C LEU A 87 1.95 -1.98 15.66
N GLY A 88 0.70 -2.47 15.64
CA GLY A 88 -0.39 -1.90 16.39
C GLY A 88 -0.91 -0.60 15.79
N VAL A 89 -0.79 -0.42 14.44
CA VAL A 89 -1.21 0.80 13.75
C VAL A 89 -2.70 1.04 13.93
N GLY A 90 -3.06 2.24 14.33
CA GLY A 90 -4.42 2.68 14.58
C GLY A 90 -4.71 4.12 14.14
N SER A 91 -5.96 4.52 14.35
CA SER A 91 -6.39 5.89 14.05
C SER A 91 -5.66 6.89 14.94
N GLY A 92 -5.09 7.93 14.32
CA GLY A 92 -4.38 8.99 15.01
C GLY A 92 -2.87 8.82 15.14
N ASP A 93 -2.32 7.64 14.80
CA ASP A 93 -0.89 7.39 14.85
C ASP A 93 -0.13 8.21 13.80
N THR A 94 1.14 8.49 14.09
CA THR A 94 2.12 9.05 13.16
C THR A 94 3.05 7.93 12.69
N ILE A 95 3.02 7.61 11.41
CA ILE A 95 3.73 6.48 10.82
C ILE A 95 4.70 6.96 9.76
N LEU A 96 5.91 6.38 9.76
CA LEU A 96 6.89 6.54 8.67
C LEU A 96 6.95 5.26 7.82
N GLU A 97 6.76 5.40 6.53
CA GLU A 97 7.00 4.36 5.53
C GLU A 97 8.14 4.79 4.62
N ALA A 98 9.24 4.05 4.61
CA ALA A 98 10.36 4.27 3.70
C ALA A 98 10.39 3.16 2.63
N GLY A 99 10.42 3.63 1.36
CA GLY A 99 10.19 2.81 0.18
C GLY A 99 8.74 2.88 -0.28
N LEU A 100 8.22 4.11 -0.54
CA LEU A 100 6.84 4.33 -1.05
C LEU A 100 6.52 3.46 -2.27
N GLY A 101 7.47 3.34 -3.20
CA GLY A 101 7.29 2.57 -4.42
C GLY A 101 6.04 2.97 -5.20
N SER A 102 5.11 2.02 -5.39
CA SER A 102 3.80 2.30 -6.01
C SER A 102 2.71 2.67 -5.00
N GLY A 103 3.02 2.79 -3.71
CA GLY A 103 2.08 3.19 -2.66
C GLY A 103 1.12 2.08 -2.18
N GLY A 104 1.43 0.81 -2.46
CA GLY A 104 0.53 -0.29 -2.09
C GLY A 104 0.29 -0.39 -0.59
N LEU A 105 1.36 -0.39 0.22
CA LEU A 105 1.25 -0.40 1.67
C LEU A 105 0.68 0.92 2.19
N SER A 106 1.11 2.06 1.63
CA SER A 106 0.62 3.40 1.99
C SER A 106 -0.91 3.50 1.92
N LEU A 107 -1.55 2.87 0.91
CA LEU A 107 -3.02 2.85 0.79
C LEU A 107 -3.68 2.12 1.96
N HIS A 108 -3.09 1.02 2.43
CA HIS A 108 -3.56 0.28 3.61
C HIS A 108 -3.37 1.11 4.90
N LEU A 109 -2.20 1.73 5.05
CA LEU A 109 -1.88 2.59 6.20
C LEU A 109 -2.82 3.81 6.25
N ALA A 110 -2.98 4.52 5.13
CA ALA A 110 -3.87 5.68 5.05
C ALA A 110 -5.31 5.33 5.45
N ARG A 111 -5.81 4.15 5.04
CA ARG A 111 -7.16 3.71 5.39
C ARG A 111 -7.35 3.46 6.89
N VAL A 112 -6.30 2.99 7.59
CA VAL A 112 -6.35 2.68 9.04
C VAL A 112 -6.11 3.92 9.90
N LEU A 113 -5.22 4.82 9.45
CA LEU A 113 -4.85 6.03 10.18
C LEU A 113 -6.00 7.02 10.33
N GLY A 114 -6.91 7.07 9.34
CA GLY A 114 -8.04 8.02 9.37
C GLY A 114 -7.58 9.49 9.36
N SER A 115 -8.53 10.40 9.53
CA SER A 115 -8.29 11.86 9.43
C SER A 115 -7.44 12.46 10.56
N SER A 116 -7.31 11.77 11.69
CA SER A 116 -6.47 12.20 12.81
C SER A 116 -5.02 11.72 12.73
N GLY A 117 -4.72 10.78 11.83
CA GLY A 117 -3.38 10.22 11.67
C GLY A 117 -2.45 11.06 10.78
N HIS A 118 -1.17 10.70 10.81
CA HIS A 118 -0.15 11.30 9.95
C HIS A 118 0.70 10.22 9.29
N LEU A 119 0.61 10.11 7.97
CA LEU A 119 1.45 9.23 7.16
C LEU A 119 2.62 10.04 6.58
N VAL A 120 3.83 9.69 6.96
CA VAL A 120 5.06 10.22 6.36
C VAL A 120 5.63 9.15 5.44
N THR A 121 5.92 9.49 4.19
CA THR A 121 6.53 8.56 3.22
C THR A 121 7.86 9.07 2.73
N ALA A 122 8.83 8.19 2.49
CA ALA A 122 10.11 8.52 1.88
C ALA A 122 10.38 7.64 0.65
N GLU A 123 10.85 8.24 -0.45
CA GLU A 123 11.25 7.53 -1.67
C GLU A 123 12.32 8.35 -2.42
N PRO A 124 13.52 7.80 -2.64
CA PRO A 124 14.59 8.52 -3.34
C PRO A 124 14.42 8.55 -4.87
N ARG A 125 13.59 7.67 -5.43
CA ARG A 125 13.41 7.55 -6.89
C ARG A 125 12.15 8.31 -7.31
N THR A 126 12.32 9.48 -7.94
CA THR A 126 11.23 10.37 -8.35
C THR A 126 10.16 9.64 -9.17
N GLU A 127 10.55 8.79 -10.11
CA GLU A 127 9.59 8.06 -10.95
C GLU A 127 8.78 6.97 -10.20
N HIS A 128 9.24 6.52 -9.04
CA HIS A 128 8.47 5.65 -8.14
C HIS A 128 7.57 6.50 -7.26
N ALA A 129 8.11 7.59 -6.70
CA ALA A 129 7.36 8.54 -5.89
C ALA A 129 6.14 9.08 -6.65
N ASP A 130 6.29 9.50 -7.91
CA ASP A 130 5.21 10.01 -8.75
C ASP A 130 4.03 9.03 -8.84
N VAL A 131 4.33 7.73 -9.00
CA VAL A 131 3.29 6.70 -9.08
C VAL A 131 2.63 6.45 -7.73
N GLY A 132 3.42 6.40 -6.66
CA GLY A 132 2.90 6.23 -5.29
C GLY A 132 2.03 7.41 -4.87
N LEU A 133 2.48 8.64 -5.12
CA LEU A 133 1.75 9.87 -4.83
C LEU A 133 0.44 9.97 -5.62
N LEU A 134 0.45 9.60 -6.92
CA LEU A 134 -0.78 9.53 -7.72
C LEU A 134 -1.80 8.55 -7.11
N ASN A 135 -1.37 7.39 -6.62
CA ASN A 135 -2.29 6.44 -6.00
C ASN A 135 -2.81 6.95 -4.64
N LEU A 136 -1.97 7.62 -3.86
CA LEU A 136 -2.40 8.27 -2.60
C LEU A 136 -3.39 9.41 -2.85
N GLU A 137 -3.16 10.26 -3.85
CA GLU A 137 -4.10 11.32 -4.27
C GLU A 137 -5.47 10.74 -4.64
N ARG A 138 -5.49 9.64 -5.40
CA ARG A 138 -6.74 8.94 -5.73
C ARG A 138 -7.47 8.43 -4.49
N ALA A 139 -6.72 7.87 -3.54
CA ALA A 139 -7.29 7.38 -2.30
C ALA A 139 -7.84 8.51 -1.42
N GLU A 140 -7.14 9.63 -1.30
CA GLU A 140 -7.60 10.83 -0.60
C GLU A 140 -8.95 11.31 -1.13
N LYS A 141 -9.13 11.32 -2.44
CA LYS A 141 -10.38 11.73 -3.09
C LYS A 141 -11.51 10.68 -3.01
N CYS A 142 -11.18 9.44 -2.68
CA CYS A 142 -12.14 8.33 -2.58
C CYS A 142 -12.53 7.97 -1.16
N PHE A 143 -11.63 8.14 -0.18
CA PHE A 143 -11.90 7.81 1.21
C PHE A 143 -12.66 8.94 1.91
N ALA A 144 -13.60 8.57 2.78
CA ALA A 144 -14.32 9.54 3.60
C ALA A 144 -13.38 10.25 4.61
N GLU A 145 -12.33 9.55 5.04
CA GLU A 145 -11.31 10.05 5.94
C GLU A 145 -9.93 9.66 5.40
N PHE A 146 -9.01 10.62 5.40
CA PHE A 146 -7.65 10.44 4.93
C PHE A 146 -6.68 11.13 5.90
N PRO A 147 -5.53 10.53 6.24
CA PRO A 147 -4.58 11.12 7.17
C PRO A 147 -3.88 12.34 6.54
N LYS A 148 -3.31 13.18 7.41
CA LYS A 148 -2.29 14.10 6.93
C LYS A 148 -1.19 13.28 6.23
N HIS A 149 -0.80 13.68 5.03
CA HIS A 149 0.29 13.03 4.29
C HIS A 149 1.45 14.00 4.08
N THR A 150 2.67 13.51 4.30
CA THR A 150 3.91 14.22 4.02
C THR A 150 4.84 13.31 3.26
N HIS A 151 5.29 13.74 2.08
CA HIS A 151 6.28 13.00 1.29
C HIS A 151 7.67 13.64 1.42
N LEU A 152 8.69 12.80 1.57
CA LEU A 152 10.08 13.16 1.67
C LEU A 152 10.83 12.57 0.46
N GLU A 153 11.41 13.44 -0.34
CA GLU A 153 12.24 13.02 -1.48
C GLU A 153 13.68 12.78 -1.00
N GLY A 154 14.13 11.53 -1.06
CA GLY A 154 15.49 11.15 -0.66
C GLY A 154 15.55 9.81 0.09
N LEU A 155 16.78 9.43 0.45
CA LEU A 155 17.02 8.29 1.35
C LEU A 155 16.53 8.65 2.75
N VAL A 156 15.78 7.75 3.39
CA VAL A 156 15.15 8.04 4.67
C VAL A 156 16.15 8.43 5.77
N GLU A 157 17.34 7.85 5.77
CA GLU A 157 18.43 8.18 6.70
C GLU A 157 18.90 9.63 6.61
N ASP A 158 18.73 10.27 5.43
CA ASP A 158 19.13 11.66 5.19
C ASP A 158 17.99 12.66 5.41
N VAL A 159 16.72 12.20 5.26
CA VAL A 159 15.54 13.08 5.24
C VAL A 159 14.56 12.85 6.38
N VAL A 160 14.80 11.86 7.25
CA VAL A 160 13.88 11.58 8.37
C VAL A 160 13.69 12.84 9.23
N PRO A 161 12.45 13.30 9.44
CA PRO A 161 12.19 14.55 10.13
C PRO A 161 12.36 14.39 11.64
N ASP A 162 12.47 15.52 12.33
CA ASP A 162 12.46 15.57 13.81
C ASP A 162 11.01 15.44 14.33
N LEU A 163 10.42 14.26 14.11
CA LEU A 163 9.11 13.85 14.59
C LEU A 163 9.25 12.53 15.37
N GLU A 164 8.31 12.29 16.28
CA GLU A 164 8.16 10.98 16.91
C GLU A 164 7.15 10.15 16.12
N PHE A 165 7.43 8.83 16.04
CA PHE A 165 6.61 7.86 15.30
C PHE A 165 6.18 6.71 16.22
N GLU A 166 4.91 6.34 16.15
CA GLU A 166 4.38 5.13 16.80
C GLU A 166 4.85 3.89 16.06
N ALA A 167 5.00 3.98 14.73
CA ALA A 167 5.55 2.89 13.93
C ALA A 167 6.37 3.39 12.73
N ILE A 168 7.36 2.58 12.35
CA ILE A 168 8.23 2.82 11.19
C ILE A 168 8.30 1.55 10.37
N ILE A 169 8.15 1.65 9.05
CA ILE A 169 8.23 0.52 8.12
C ILE A 169 9.29 0.81 7.06
N LEU A 170 10.21 -0.12 6.89
CA LEU A 170 11.34 -0.03 5.98
C LEU A 170 11.24 -1.13 4.90
N ASP A 171 10.92 -0.72 3.66
CA ASP A 171 10.94 -1.56 2.46
C ASP A 171 12.01 -1.03 1.49
N MET A 172 13.24 -1.43 1.70
CA MET A 172 14.39 -0.92 0.98
C MET A 172 15.52 -1.95 0.87
N PRO A 173 16.46 -1.77 -0.07
CA PRO A 173 17.56 -2.73 -0.26
C PRO A 173 18.56 -2.80 0.90
N VAL A 174 18.84 -1.67 1.57
CA VAL A 174 19.85 -1.55 2.61
C VAL A 174 19.21 -0.94 3.87
N HIS A 175 19.00 -1.74 4.91
CA HIS A 175 18.23 -1.35 6.09
C HIS A 175 19.05 -0.67 7.19
N ARG A 176 20.33 -1.04 7.36
CA ARG A 176 21.13 -0.58 8.52
C ARG A 176 21.18 0.94 8.68
N PRO A 177 21.53 1.77 7.66
CA PRO A 177 21.55 3.21 7.83
C PRO A 177 20.19 3.77 8.24
N ALA A 178 19.12 3.28 7.61
CA ALA A 178 17.76 3.67 7.90
C ALA A 178 17.33 3.30 9.34
N ILE A 179 17.66 2.08 9.82
CA ILE A 179 17.38 1.68 11.20
C ILE A 179 18.08 2.60 12.18
N MET A 180 19.38 2.88 11.97
CA MET A 180 20.16 3.74 12.86
C MET A 180 19.63 5.17 12.93
N ALA A 181 19.17 5.72 11.81
CA ALA A 181 18.60 7.06 11.74
C ALA A 181 17.17 7.14 12.33
N CYS A 182 16.37 6.09 12.10
CA CYS A 182 14.95 6.08 12.43
C CYS A 182 14.66 5.58 13.87
N ALA A 183 15.43 4.65 14.41
CA ALA A 183 15.19 4.08 15.75
C ALA A 183 15.11 5.12 16.87
N PRO A 184 15.95 6.18 16.89
CA PRO A 184 15.81 7.27 17.88
C PRO A 184 14.48 8.00 17.80
N LYS A 185 13.84 8.04 16.64
CA LYS A 185 12.58 8.74 16.36
C LYS A 185 11.33 7.95 16.76
N LEU A 186 11.47 6.68 17.16
CA LEU A 186 10.36 5.93 17.73
C LEU A 186 9.96 6.48 19.10
N THR A 187 8.66 6.54 19.36
CA THR A 187 8.12 6.70 20.71
C THR A 187 8.54 5.54 21.61
N PHE A 188 8.47 5.71 22.94
CA PHE A 188 8.64 4.56 23.85
C PHE A 188 7.51 3.54 23.62
N GLY A 189 7.85 2.27 23.42
CA GLY A 189 6.90 1.25 23.01
C GLY A 189 6.60 1.20 21.50
N GLY A 190 7.04 2.20 20.75
CA GLY A 190 6.93 2.23 19.29
C GLY A 190 7.72 1.12 18.62
N ARG A 191 7.35 0.78 17.38
CA ARG A 191 7.89 -0.38 16.67
C ARG A 191 8.44 -0.02 15.30
N ILE A 192 9.48 -0.74 14.91
CA ILE A 192 10.01 -0.73 13.55
C ILE A 192 9.77 -2.08 12.89
N ALA A 193 9.42 -2.07 11.61
CA ALA A 193 9.32 -3.26 10.78
C ALA A 193 10.24 -3.15 9.57
N CYS A 194 10.86 -4.28 9.19
CA CYS A 194 11.68 -4.40 7.99
C CYS A 194 11.07 -5.45 7.05
N TYR A 195 11.02 -5.13 5.76
CA TYR A 195 10.65 -6.04 4.67
C TYR A 195 11.93 -6.48 3.95
N ALA A 196 12.35 -7.71 4.17
CA ALA A 196 13.64 -8.24 3.75
C ALA A 196 13.45 -9.43 2.77
N PRO A 197 13.66 -9.25 1.46
CA PRO A 197 13.51 -10.32 0.47
C PRO A 197 14.43 -11.53 0.67
N THR A 198 15.57 -11.38 1.36
CA THR A 198 16.57 -12.43 1.54
C THR A 198 16.92 -12.66 3.01
N THR A 199 17.40 -13.86 3.34
CA THR A 199 17.86 -14.20 4.69
C THR A 199 19.04 -13.33 5.15
N SER A 200 19.94 -12.96 4.23
CA SER A 200 21.07 -12.07 4.54
C SER A 200 20.59 -10.68 4.97
N GLN A 201 19.57 -10.14 4.28
CA GLN A 201 18.97 -8.88 4.69
C GLN A 201 18.24 -9.00 6.04
N LEU A 202 17.55 -10.13 6.28
CA LEU A 202 16.92 -10.39 7.57
C LEU A 202 17.92 -10.40 8.73
N GLU A 203 19.06 -11.08 8.53
CA GLU A 203 20.16 -11.11 9.53
C GLU A 203 20.74 -9.72 9.79
N ASP A 204 20.93 -8.93 8.72
CA ASP A 204 21.43 -7.56 8.84
C ASP A 204 20.42 -6.63 9.55
N CYS A 205 19.12 -6.79 9.27
CA CYS A 205 18.05 -6.09 10.00
C CYS A 205 18.06 -6.43 11.48
N TRP A 206 18.20 -7.74 11.82
CA TRP A 206 18.22 -8.20 13.21
C TRP A 206 19.37 -7.55 13.99
N LYS A 207 20.60 -7.69 13.47
CA LYS A 207 21.80 -7.12 14.09
C LYS A 207 21.71 -5.60 14.23
N SER A 208 21.18 -4.93 13.19
CA SER A 208 21.02 -3.48 13.18
C SER A 208 19.99 -2.99 14.20
N CYS A 209 18.89 -3.71 14.39
CA CYS A 209 17.91 -3.40 15.44
C CYS A 209 18.51 -3.55 16.84
N GLU A 210 19.25 -4.63 17.12
CA GLU A 210 19.93 -4.83 18.40
C GLU A 210 20.98 -3.73 18.65
N GLU A 211 21.78 -3.36 17.64
CA GLU A 211 22.77 -2.28 17.72
C GLU A 211 22.11 -0.91 17.99
N ALA A 212 20.94 -0.68 17.42
CA ALA A 212 20.14 0.53 17.65
C ALA A 212 19.40 0.53 19.01
N GLY A 213 19.58 -0.51 19.85
CA GLY A 213 18.95 -0.64 21.15
C GLY A 213 17.48 -1.07 21.11
N LEU A 214 17.02 -1.64 19.98
CA LEU A 214 15.69 -2.18 19.85
C LEU A 214 15.65 -3.66 20.22
N VAL A 215 14.49 -4.12 20.71
CA VAL A 215 14.26 -5.53 21.00
C VAL A 215 13.47 -6.18 19.88
N VAL A 216 14.06 -7.15 19.18
CA VAL A 216 13.36 -7.91 18.15
C VAL A 216 12.28 -8.78 18.79
N GLU A 217 11.03 -8.57 18.43
CA GLU A 217 9.87 -9.30 18.95
C GLU A 217 9.51 -10.50 18.08
N TRP A 218 9.70 -10.37 16.76
CA TRP A 218 9.36 -11.43 15.82
C TRP A 218 10.10 -11.26 14.50
N ALA A 219 10.50 -12.38 13.90
CA ALA A 219 11.00 -12.44 12.53
C ALA A 219 10.50 -13.72 11.85
N GLY A 220 10.14 -13.64 10.59
CA GLY A 220 9.63 -14.78 9.82
C GLY A 220 9.00 -14.37 8.49
N GLU A 221 8.31 -15.31 7.87
CA GLU A 221 7.55 -15.08 6.62
C GLU A 221 6.10 -15.56 6.77
N LEU A 222 5.23 -15.05 5.92
CA LEU A 222 3.83 -15.48 5.83
C LEU A 222 3.58 -16.18 4.50
N MET A 223 2.99 -17.37 4.55
CA MET A 223 2.56 -18.12 3.38
C MET A 223 1.03 -18.16 3.31
N GLU A 224 0.49 -17.72 2.17
CA GLU A 224 -0.94 -17.78 1.88
C GLU A 224 -1.22 -18.91 0.88
N ARG A 225 -2.20 -19.77 1.20
CA ARG A 225 -2.64 -20.82 0.31
C ARG A 225 -4.08 -20.60 -0.11
N GLN A 226 -4.27 -20.15 -1.34
CA GLN A 226 -5.59 -19.93 -1.91
C GLN A 226 -6.25 -21.25 -2.33
N TRP A 227 -7.58 -21.29 -2.24
CA TRP A 227 -8.41 -22.41 -2.66
C TRP A 227 -9.43 -21.94 -3.70
N SER A 228 -9.79 -22.81 -4.63
CA SER A 228 -10.81 -22.53 -5.64
C SER A 228 -11.74 -23.74 -5.84
N PRO A 229 -12.99 -23.51 -6.29
CA PRO A 229 -13.89 -24.60 -6.67
C PRO A 229 -13.33 -25.35 -7.87
N THR A 230 -13.67 -26.63 -7.99
CA THR A 230 -13.32 -27.46 -9.14
C THR A 230 -14.54 -27.68 -10.04
N SER A 231 -14.31 -27.92 -11.33
CA SER A 231 -15.38 -28.22 -12.30
C SER A 231 -16.18 -29.49 -11.98
N LYS A 232 -15.59 -30.39 -11.18
CA LYS A 232 -16.23 -31.66 -10.75
C LYS A 232 -16.90 -31.59 -9.38
N GLY A 233 -16.99 -30.38 -8.81
CA GLY A 233 -17.47 -30.16 -7.44
C GLY A 233 -16.33 -30.29 -6.41
N GLY A 234 -16.53 -29.65 -5.24
CA GLY A 234 -15.54 -29.58 -4.16
C GLY A 234 -14.54 -28.44 -4.34
N MET A 235 -13.68 -28.26 -3.33
CA MET A 235 -12.66 -27.22 -3.25
C MET A 235 -11.27 -27.84 -3.30
N ARG A 236 -10.33 -27.20 -3.97
CA ARG A 236 -8.92 -27.58 -3.94
C ARG A 236 -8.01 -26.36 -3.81
N PRO A 237 -6.78 -26.52 -3.30
CA PRO A 237 -5.78 -25.47 -3.39
C PRO A 237 -5.55 -25.07 -4.85
N VAL A 238 -5.39 -23.78 -5.08
CA VAL A 238 -4.95 -23.26 -6.37
C VAL A 238 -3.55 -23.83 -6.68
N ASN A 239 -3.38 -24.37 -7.88
CA ASN A 239 -2.06 -24.83 -8.33
C ASN A 239 -1.17 -23.61 -8.58
N GLY A 240 -0.10 -23.52 -7.81
CA GLY A 240 0.90 -22.47 -7.94
C GLY A 240 2.01 -22.71 -6.92
N PRO A 241 3.20 -22.16 -7.16
CA PRO A 241 4.24 -22.19 -6.14
C PRO A 241 3.74 -21.46 -4.89
N PHE A 242 4.07 -21.97 -3.72
CA PHE A 242 4.02 -21.18 -2.49
C PHE A 242 5.05 -20.06 -2.66
N GLY A 243 4.57 -18.86 -3.00
CA GLY A 243 5.45 -17.75 -3.28
C GLY A 243 6.02 -17.16 -2.00
N HIS A 244 7.34 -17.17 -1.86
CA HIS A 244 8.02 -16.28 -0.93
C HIS A 244 7.81 -14.84 -1.40
N THR A 245 7.38 -13.95 -0.49
CA THR A 245 7.33 -12.50 -0.75
C THR A 245 8.53 -11.80 -0.14
N ALA A 246 8.66 -11.89 1.16
CA ALA A 246 9.80 -11.45 1.95
C ALA A 246 9.75 -12.04 3.36
N PHE A 247 10.86 -11.96 4.05
CA PHE A 247 10.92 -12.07 5.50
C PHE A 247 10.51 -10.73 6.10
N LEU A 248 9.76 -10.77 7.20
CA LEU A 248 9.38 -9.62 7.98
C LEU A 248 10.08 -9.68 9.33
N LEU A 249 10.57 -8.54 9.80
CA LEU A 249 11.13 -8.41 11.15
C LEU A 249 10.37 -7.27 11.85
N PHE A 250 10.06 -7.46 13.12
CA PHE A 250 9.45 -6.46 13.99
C PHE A 250 10.29 -6.31 15.26
N ALA A 251 10.65 -5.07 15.58
CA ALA A 251 11.41 -4.73 16.78
C ALA A 251 10.79 -3.53 17.50
N GLN A 252 10.93 -3.46 18.81
CA GLN A 252 10.31 -2.48 19.69
C GLN A 252 11.36 -1.65 20.43
N LYS A 253 11.10 -0.35 20.58
CA LYS A 253 11.84 0.55 21.48
C LYS A 253 11.33 0.40 22.91
N ARG A 254 12.21 0.06 23.84
CA ARG A 254 11.91 -0.14 25.28
C ARG A 254 12.73 0.78 26.18
#